data_db289733f6ab61cc512399805fabe1f0
#
_entry.id   db289733f6ab61cc512399805fabe1f0
#
_cell.length_a   1.000
_cell.length_b   1.000
_cell.length_c   1.000
_cell.angle_alpha   90.00
_cell.angle_beta   90.00
_cell.angle_gamma   90.00
#
_symmetry.space_group_name_H-M   'P 1'
#
loop_
_entity.id
_entity.type
_entity.pdbx_description
1 polymer ?
#
loop_
_entity_poly.entity_id
_entity_poly.type
_entity_poly.pdbx_seq_one_letter_code
_entity_poly.pdbx_strand_id
1 'polypeptide(L)'
;VLGKITPYLGALPLPDDRGAMKHFLEALTWHTDRGDCVMIYPEAHIWPFYTGIRPFPDTSFRYPVQQKLPVFCLTNTYQCRGKKDKPQIVTYLDGPFYPDQKLSAKLQKMQLRDQVYETMVQRAQNSDMEVIRYVKKESLIV
;
A
#
# COMPACT_ATOMS: atom_id res chain seq x y z
N VAL A 1 -6.64 19.92 -13.87
CA VAL A 1 -7.14 20.74 -12.75
C VAL A 1 -6.81 20.09 -11.41
N LEU A 2 -6.93 18.76 -11.26
CA LEU A 2 -6.62 18.03 -10.01
C LEU A 2 -5.15 18.18 -9.56
N GLY A 3 -4.16 18.16 -10.48
CA GLY A 3 -2.74 18.25 -10.13
C GLY A 3 -2.31 19.54 -9.39
N LYS A 4 -3.08 20.61 -9.47
CA LYS A 4 -2.82 21.86 -8.74
C LYS A 4 -3.36 21.83 -7.31
N ILE A 5 -4.34 20.97 -7.02
CA ILE A 5 -5.03 20.89 -5.73
C ILE A 5 -4.44 19.78 -4.85
N THR A 6 -3.90 18.71 -5.46
CA THR A 6 -3.37 17.54 -4.74
C THR A 6 -2.33 17.86 -3.67
N PRO A 7 -1.37 18.79 -3.84
CA PRO A 7 -0.43 19.15 -2.78
C PRO A 7 -1.12 19.73 -1.53
N TYR A 8 -2.20 20.49 -1.71
CA TYR A 8 -2.99 21.06 -0.60
C TYR A 8 -3.82 20.01 0.14
N LEU A 9 -4.00 18.84 -0.48
CA LEU A 9 -4.66 17.68 0.12
C LEU A 9 -3.66 16.70 0.77
N GLY A 10 -2.40 17.11 0.92
CA GLY A 10 -1.35 16.30 1.54
C GLY A 10 -0.71 15.26 0.62
N ALA A 11 -0.93 15.36 -0.70
CA ALA A 11 -0.25 14.46 -1.63
C ALA A 11 1.20 14.89 -1.84
N LEU A 12 2.13 13.96 -1.66
CA LEU A 12 3.52 14.14 -2.05
C LEU A 12 3.67 13.80 -3.55
N PRO A 13 4.17 14.73 -4.39
CA PRO A 13 4.38 14.45 -5.80
C PRO A 13 5.43 13.36 -5.97
N LEU A 14 5.14 12.38 -6.82
CA LEU A 14 6.12 11.36 -7.15
C LEU A 14 7.25 11.98 -8.00
N PRO A 15 8.51 11.66 -7.69
CA PRO A 15 9.64 12.22 -8.41
C PRO A 15 9.76 11.61 -9.81
N ASP A 16 9.90 12.46 -10.80
CA ASP A 16 10.10 12.13 -12.22
C ASP A 16 11.59 12.21 -12.64
N ASP A 17 12.40 12.92 -11.86
CA ASP A 17 13.84 13.01 -12.07
C ASP A 17 14.65 12.90 -10.76
N ARG A 18 15.99 12.97 -10.87
CA ARG A 18 16.89 12.89 -9.71
C ARG A 18 16.79 14.09 -8.77
N GLY A 19 16.53 15.27 -9.30
CA GLY A 19 16.36 16.49 -8.50
C GLY A 19 15.06 16.43 -7.70
N ALA A 20 13.96 16.08 -8.35
CA ALA A 20 12.67 15.87 -7.71
C ALA A 20 12.73 14.76 -6.65
N MET A 21 13.55 13.71 -6.86
CA MET A 21 13.76 12.67 -5.85
C MET A 21 14.35 13.21 -4.55
N LYS A 22 15.30 14.14 -4.64
CA LYS A 22 15.89 14.75 -3.45
C LYS A 22 14.83 15.50 -2.64
N HIS A 23 14.06 16.36 -3.30
CA HIS A 23 12.98 17.11 -2.63
C HIS A 23 11.90 16.21 -2.07
N PHE A 24 11.55 15.12 -2.77
CA PHE A 24 10.62 14.13 -2.27
C PHE A 24 11.12 13.48 -0.96
N LEU A 25 12.39 13.08 -0.90
CA LEU A 25 12.96 12.48 0.30
C LEU A 25 13.07 13.48 1.46
N GLU A 26 13.41 14.73 1.18
CA GLU A 26 13.42 15.81 2.17
C GLU A 26 12.01 16.05 2.75
N ALA A 27 10.99 16.12 1.90
CA ALA A 27 9.60 16.27 2.34
C ALA A 27 9.13 15.05 3.15
N LEU A 28 9.47 13.83 2.71
CA LEU A 28 9.15 12.61 3.43
C LEU A 28 9.75 12.63 4.84
N THR A 29 11.05 12.94 4.95
CA THR A 29 11.75 13.04 6.24
C THR A 29 11.14 14.12 7.12
N TRP A 30 10.84 15.29 6.57
CA TRP A 30 10.21 16.38 7.32
C TRP A 30 8.85 15.96 7.93
N HIS A 31 8.02 15.24 7.17
CA HIS A 31 6.75 14.72 7.69
C HIS A 31 6.96 13.68 8.79
N THR A 32 7.83 12.71 8.55
CA THR A 32 8.05 11.62 9.51
C THR A 32 8.73 12.10 10.82
N ASP A 33 9.65 13.07 10.76
CA ASP A 33 10.26 13.67 11.93
C ASP A 33 9.27 14.44 12.82
N ARG A 34 8.17 14.91 12.23
CA ARG A 34 7.05 15.55 12.94
C ARG A 34 6.08 14.55 13.55
N GLY A 35 6.24 13.26 13.27
CA GLY A 35 5.31 12.21 13.66
C GLY A 35 4.10 12.07 12.75
N ASP A 36 4.13 12.69 11.57
CA ASP A 36 3.07 12.53 10.57
C ASP A 36 3.12 11.11 9.97
N CYS A 37 1.96 10.53 9.68
CA CYS A 37 1.86 9.27 8.95
C CYS A 37 1.92 9.52 7.45
N VAL A 38 2.73 8.72 6.74
CA VAL A 38 2.78 8.74 5.27
C VAL A 38 2.12 7.48 4.73
N MET A 39 1.09 7.67 3.91
CA MET A 39 0.37 6.58 3.28
C MET A 39 0.91 6.31 1.87
N ILE A 40 1.17 5.05 1.57
CA ILE A 40 1.62 4.58 0.26
C ILE A 40 0.70 3.47 -0.20
N TYR A 41 0.30 3.50 -1.47
CA TYR A 41 -0.50 2.46 -2.11
C TYR A 41 0.43 1.53 -2.93
N PRO A 42 0.88 0.41 -2.37
CA PRO A 42 1.92 -0.41 -3.00
C PRO A 42 1.44 -1.13 -4.26
N GLU A 43 0.15 -1.39 -4.39
CA GLU A 43 -0.44 -2.04 -5.56
C GLU A 43 -0.49 -1.14 -6.79
N ALA A 44 -0.28 0.17 -6.64
CA ALA A 44 -0.21 1.22 -7.67
C ALA A 44 -1.47 1.42 -8.54
N HIS A 45 -2.42 0.51 -8.54
CA HIS A 45 -3.66 0.58 -9.31
C HIS A 45 -4.87 0.26 -8.45
N ILE A 46 -5.99 0.93 -8.71
CA ILE A 46 -7.25 0.69 -8.02
C ILE A 46 -8.09 -0.28 -8.86
N TRP A 47 -8.47 -1.40 -8.24
CA TRP A 47 -9.47 -2.33 -8.76
C TRP A 47 -10.69 -2.28 -7.85
N PRO A 48 -11.77 -1.59 -8.25
CA PRO A 48 -12.94 -1.43 -7.39
C PRO A 48 -13.50 -2.77 -6.90
N PHE A 49 -13.72 -2.90 -5.60
CA PHE A 49 -14.28 -4.10 -4.96
C PHE A 49 -13.50 -5.40 -5.19
N TYR A 50 -12.22 -5.30 -5.53
CA TYR A 50 -11.37 -6.49 -5.64
C TYR A 50 -11.12 -7.09 -4.27
N THR A 51 -11.42 -8.37 -4.10
CA THR A 51 -11.37 -9.07 -2.80
C THR A 51 -10.02 -9.69 -2.50
N GLY A 52 -9.10 -9.74 -3.47
CA GLY A 52 -7.73 -10.20 -3.28
C GLY A 52 -6.74 -9.08 -3.07
N ILE A 53 -5.46 -9.44 -2.93
CA ILE A 53 -4.33 -8.52 -2.90
C ILE A 53 -3.45 -8.81 -4.12
N ARG A 54 -3.18 -7.78 -4.91
CA ARG A 54 -2.31 -7.91 -6.08
C ARG A 54 -0.85 -7.90 -5.65
N PRO A 55 0.02 -8.70 -6.28
CA PRO A 55 1.45 -8.62 -6.02
C PRO A 55 2.00 -7.22 -6.26
N PHE A 56 2.84 -6.75 -5.36
CA PHE A 56 3.51 -5.45 -5.47
C PHE A 56 5.02 -5.56 -5.18
N PRO A 57 5.83 -4.68 -5.79
CA PRO A 57 7.28 -4.67 -5.60
C PRO A 57 7.68 -4.14 -4.22
N ASP A 58 8.93 -4.38 -3.84
CA ASP A 58 9.51 -3.88 -2.58
C ASP A 58 10.00 -2.42 -2.65
N THR A 59 9.77 -1.73 -3.77
CA THR A 59 10.37 -0.41 -4.07
C THR A 59 10.03 0.63 -3.01
N SER A 60 8.77 0.71 -2.58
CA SER A 60 8.32 1.69 -1.58
C SER A 60 8.83 1.39 -0.17
N PHE A 61 9.19 0.14 0.12
CA PHE A 61 9.71 -0.27 1.43
C PHE A 61 11.13 0.22 1.71
N ARG A 62 11.80 0.81 0.71
CA ARG A 62 13.09 1.48 0.92
C ARG A 62 12.99 2.65 1.89
N TYR A 63 11.84 3.36 1.91
CA TYR A 63 11.67 4.54 2.76
C TYR A 63 11.68 4.20 4.26
N PRO A 64 10.83 3.29 4.76
CA PRO A 64 10.88 2.90 6.16
C PRO A 64 12.21 2.22 6.54
N VAL A 65 12.85 1.48 5.63
CA VAL A 65 14.19 0.91 5.90
C VAL A 65 15.24 2.00 6.08
N GLN A 66 15.28 3.00 5.21
CA GLN A 66 16.24 4.11 5.31
C GLN A 66 16.05 4.95 6.57
N GLN A 67 14.79 5.17 6.95
CA GLN A 67 14.44 6.00 8.13
C GLN A 67 14.27 5.17 9.41
N LYS A 68 14.42 3.84 9.35
CA LYS A 68 14.23 2.91 10.48
C LYS A 68 12.85 3.05 11.15
N LEU A 69 11.82 3.31 10.35
CA LEU A 69 10.46 3.53 10.82
C LEU A 69 9.62 2.26 10.74
N PRO A 70 8.62 2.11 11.62
CA PRO A 70 7.65 1.04 11.53
C PRO A 70 6.74 1.19 10.31
N VAL A 71 6.28 0.05 9.80
CA VAL A 71 5.26 -0.03 8.77
C VAL A 71 3.98 -0.60 9.36
N PHE A 72 2.86 -0.01 9.00
CA PHE A 72 1.52 -0.56 9.24
C PHE A 72 0.87 -0.84 7.90
N CYS A 73 0.03 -1.85 7.81
CA CYS A 73 -0.78 -2.08 6.63
C CYS A 73 -2.27 -1.89 6.92
N LEU A 74 -2.97 -1.30 5.96
CA LEU A 74 -4.41 -1.15 5.95
C LEU A 74 -4.99 -2.06 4.87
N THR A 75 -5.83 -3.02 5.27
CA THR A 75 -6.47 -3.93 4.33
C THR A 75 -7.97 -3.73 4.37
N ASN A 76 -8.55 -3.33 3.25
CA ASN A 76 -9.98 -3.23 3.07
C ASN A 76 -10.56 -4.60 2.69
N THR A 77 -11.62 -5.00 3.37
CA THR A 77 -12.39 -6.18 3.04
C THR A 77 -13.84 -5.80 2.77
N TYR A 78 -14.52 -6.60 1.97
CA TYR A 78 -15.89 -6.38 1.54
C TYR A 78 -16.77 -7.45 2.15
N GLN A 79 -17.59 -7.05 3.13
CA GLN A 79 -18.38 -7.99 3.93
C GLN A 79 -19.87 -7.79 3.70
N CYS A 80 -20.62 -8.88 3.72
CA CYS A 80 -22.06 -8.86 3.66
C CYS A 80 -22.62 -8.37 5.00
N ARG A 81 -23.50 -7.37 4.98
CA ARG A 81 -24.20 -6.88 6.16
C ARG A 81 -25.70 -6.99 5.98
N GLY A 82 -26.23 -8.13 6.42
CA GLY A 82 -27.67 -8.40 6.32
C GLY A 82 -28.12 -8.58 4.86
N LYS A 83 -29.32 -8.08 4.52
CA LYS A 83 -29.93 -8.23 3.19
C LYS A 83 -29.60 -7.10 2.21
N LYS A 84 -28.48 -6.39 2.38
CA LYS A 84 -28.13 -5.25 1.54
C LYS A 84 -27.28 -5.67 0.35
N ASP A 85 -27.57 -5.15 -0.83
CA ASP A 85 -26.82 -5.40 -2.09
C ASP A 85 -25.44 -4.71 -2.13
N LYS A 86 -25.14 -3.88 -1.13
CA LYS A 86 -23.86 -3.16 -1.05
C LYS A 86 -23.00 -3.72 0.08
N PRO A 87 -21.71 -3.98 -0.16
CA PRO A 87 -20.82 -4.47 0.87
C PRO A 87 -20.59 -3.42 1.95
N GLN A 88 -20.39 -3.89 3.17
CA GLN A 88 -19.74 -3.11 4.20
C GLN A 88 -18.23 -3.20 3.98
N ILE A 89 -17.55 -2.05 3.93
CA ILE A 89 -16.09 -2.02 3.91
C ILE A 89 -15.62 -2.08 5.36
N VAL A 90 -14.83 -3.11 5.67
CA VAL A 90 -14.13 -3.25 6.95
C VAL A 90 -12.65 -3.14 6.69
N THR A 91 -12.01 -2.17 7.34
CA THR A 91 -10.57 -1.94 7.21
C THR A 91 -9.85 -2.52 8.42
N TYR A 92 -8.89 -3.39 8.17
CA TYR A 92 -7.98 -3.93 9.19
C TYR A 92 -6.70 -3.10 9.19
N LEU A 93 -6.24 -2.73 10.39
CA LEU A 93 -4.94 -2.11 10.62
C LEU A 93 -4.05 -3.13 11.33
N ASP A 94 -2.98 -3.52 10.69
CA ASP A 94 -2.01 -4.48 11.22
C ASP A 94 -0.60 -3.88 11.27
N GLY A 95 0.21 -4.35 12.19
CA GLY A 95 1.55 -3.87 12.50
C GLY A 95 1.72 -3.54 13.99
N PRO A 96 2.78 -2.89 14.40
CA PRO A 96 3.91 -2.40 13.57
C PRO A 96 4.82 -3.51 13.07
N PHE A 97 5.27 -3.40 11.81
CA PHE A 97 6.33 -4.20 11.23
C PHE A 97 7.61 -3.37 11.20
N TYR A 98 8.70 -3.92 11.73
CA TYR A 98 9.99 -3.22 11.79
C TYR A 98 11.00 -3.82 10.83
N PRO A 99 11.85 -3.00 10.16
CA PRO A 99 12.98 -3.53 9.41
C PRO A 99 13.98 -4.20 10.37
N ASP A 100 14.38 -5.43 10.06
CA ASP A 100 15.40 -6.14 10.84
C ASP A 100 16.79 -5.57 10.57
N GLN A 101 17.30 -4.82 11.53
CA GLN A 101 18.58 -4.12 11.43
C GLN A 101 19.80 -5.05 11.28
N LYS A 102 19.63 -6.36 11.47
CA LYS A 102 20.69 -7.37 11.26
C LYS A 102 20.85 -7.74 9.78
N LEU A 103 19.85 -7.43 8.97
CA LEU A 103 19.86 -7.75 7.54
C LEU A 103 20.41 -6.59 6.71
N SER A 104 20.91 -6.90 5.51
CA SER A 104 21.24 -5.86 4.53
C SER A 104 19.99 -5.07 4.12
N ALA A 105 20.15 -3.80 3.70
CA ALA A 105 19.02 -2.96 3.30
C ALA A 105 18.14 -3.60 2.20
N LYS A 106 18.72 -4.38 1.31
CA LYS A 106 17.98 -5.13 0.29
C LYS A 106 17.09 -6.20 0.94
N LEU A 107 17.61 -6.96 1.87
CA LEU A 107 16.85 -8.03 2.55
C LEU A 107 15.81 -7.43 3.49
N GLN A 108 16.10 -6.32 4.17
CA GLN A 108 15.11 -5.61 5.01
C GLN A 108 13.87 -5.19 4.20
N LYS A 109 14.07 -4.63 3.00
CA LYS A 109 12.96 -4.25 2.11
C LYS A 109 12.10 -5.45 1.71
N MET A 110 12.77 -6.54 1.30
CA MET A 110 12.07 -7.77 0.90
C MET A 110 11.28 -8.35 2.07
N GLN A 111 11.90 -8.46 3.24
CA GLN A 111 11.25 -8.95 4.46
C GLN A 111 10.00 -8.13 4.82
N LEU A 112 10.12 -6.81 4.86
CA LEU A 112 8.97 -5.93 5.17
C LEU A 112 7.85 -6.08 4.13
N ARG A 113 8.22 -6.12 2.85
CA ARG A 113 7.25 -6.33 1.78
C ARG A 113 6.51 -7.66 1.95
N ASP A 114 7.24 -8.74 2.23
CA ASP A 114 6.67 -10.07 2.36
C ASP A 114 5.75 -10.14 3.59
N GLN A 115 6.17 -9.62 4.75
CA GLN A 115 5.33 -9.56 5.95
C GLN A 115 4.04 -8.79 5.72
N VAL A 116 4.12 -7.62 5.11
CA VAL A 116 2.94 -6.79 4.78
C VAL A 116 2.04 -7.52 3.80
N TYR A 117 2.61 -8.06 2.71
CA TYR A 117 1.85 -8.77 1.69
C TYR A 117 1.10 -9.98 2.25
N GLU A 118 1.78 -10.84 2.99
CA GLU A 118 1.19 -12.02 3.61
C GLU A 118 0.07 -11.66 4.59
N THR A 119 0.28 -10.61 5.40
CA THR A 119 -0.74 -10.11 6.33
C THR A 119 -1.96 -9.60 5.57
N MET A 120 -1.77 -8.81 4.52
CA MET A 120 -2.86 -8.31 3.69
C MET A 120 -3.62 -9.45 3.00
N VAL A 121 -2.91 -10.46 2.48
CA VAL A 121 -3.53 -11.64 1.86
C VAL A 121 -4.38 -12.43 2.87
N GLN A 122 -3.89 -12.60 4.10
CA GLN A 122 -4.66 -13.24 5.17
C GLN A 122 -5.92 -12.44 5.52
N ARG A 123 -5.80 -11.11 5.65
CA ARG A 123 -6.96 -10.24 5.94
C ARG A 123 -7.98 -10.23 4.81
N ALA A 124 -7.53 -10.26 3.57
CA ALA A 124 -8.39 -10.28 2.38
C ALA A 124 -9.37 -11.47 2.38
N GLN A 125 -9.00 -12.60 3.01
CA GLN A 125 -9.87 -13.77 3.17
C GLN A 125 -11.13 -13.50 4.02
N ASN A 126 -11.18 -12.40 4.77
CA ASN A 126 -12.38 -11.97 5.49
C ASN A 126 -13.43 -11.30 4.57
N SER A 127 -13.14 -11.13 3.29
CA SER A 127 -14.13 -10.70 2.32
C SER A 127 -15.07 -11.86 2.00
N ASP A 128 -16.36 -11.68 2.23
CA ASP A 128 -17.42 -12.67 1.98
C ASP A 128 -18.41 -12.20 0.91
N MET A 129 -18.21 -11.00 0.35
CA MET A 129 -19.07 -10.42 -0.68
C MET A 129 -18.24 -10.04 -1.92
N GLU A 130 -18.42 -10.79 -3.01
CA GLU A 130 -17.84 -10.47 -4.32
C GLU A 130 -18.82 -9.60 -5.13
N VAL A 131 -18.55 -8.30 -5.22
CA VAL A 131 -19.37 -7.34 -5.99
C VAL A 131 -19.01 -7.36 -7.47
N ILE A 132 -17.72 -7.48 -7.77
CA ILE A 132 -17.17 -7.54 -9.13
C ILE A 132 -16.24 -8.73 -9.23
N ARG A 133 -16.54 -9.63 -10.17
CA ARG A 133 -15.70 -10.78 -10.44
C ARG A 133 -14.64 -10.44 -11.47
N TYR A 134 -13.39 -10.44 -11.03
CA TYR A 134 -12.24 -10.24 -11.91
C TYR A 134 -11.76 -11.57 -12.47
N VAL A 135 -11.72 -11.66 -13.80
CA VAL A 135 -11.24 -12.86 -14.51
C VAL A 135 -9.99 -12.51 -15.33
N LYS A 136 -9.02 -13.41 -15.31
CA LYS A 136 -7.82 -13.25 -16.13
C LYS A 136 -8.25 -13.38 -17.60
N LYS A 137 -7.91 -12.37 -18.43
CA LYS A 137 -8.09 -12.47 -19.87
C LYS A 137 -7.12 -13.54 -20.38
N GLU A 138 -7.65 -14.63 -20.92
CA GLU A 138 -6.83 -15.60 -21.65
C GLU A 138 -6.25 -14.90 -22.88
N SER A 139 -4.93 -14.93 -23.03
CA SER A 139 -4.28 -14.49 -24.27
C SER A 139 -4.70 -15.48 -25.34
N LEU A 140 -5.58 -15.06 -26.26
CA LEU A 140 -5.77 -15.76 -27.51
C LEU A 140 -4.39 -15.78 -28.20
N ILE A 141 -3.74 -16.94 -28.14
CA ILE A 141 -2.57 -17.24 -28.97
C ILE A 141 -3.17 -17.41 -30.38
N VAL A 142 -2.99 -16.37 -31.22
CA VAL A 142 -3.24 -16.42 -32.66
C VAL A 142 -1.92 -16.82 -33.33
#